data_49118f55afcd9456bdbabf0b33801296
#
_entry.id   49118f55afcd9456bdbabf0b33801296
#
_cell.length_a   1.000
_cell.length_b   1.000
_cell.length_c   1.000
_cell.angle_alpha   90.00
_cell.angle_beta   90.00
_cell.angle_gamma   90.00
#
_symmetry.space_group_name_H-M   'P 1'
#
loop_
_entity.id
_entity.type
_entity.pdbx_description
1 polymer ?
#
loop_
_entity_poly.entity_id
_entity_poly.type
_entity_poly.pdbx_seq_one_letter_code
_entity_poly.pdbx_strand_id
1 'polypeptide(L)'
;MTGIPLSATFNNIEVPPTEKNLDTFITHFKKLYDKGVRIVTIPHTLWMLTGRFQQAYPDVLVKNTILRNTQRPNEVVKQVEAGFHYINFDRDLMRDEDTLKRMQDAKKYCKDKLGVDVKYSLLANEGCWGNCPVQDEHFLYNNTRSKGNQPTYFQTAISYFSCPKWEEQDPAYHWRIANFPPWKEEWDRLLQYIDVIKMHGRESVSRIFETMDIIDRYRENKEILFRDFESYTQEINFAEKRIKAWREKIKTCKFDCWDCNVCDLITMKNNHVNLIDGVKNALRNAKNEKSKLSKETLYIPGLTSHKVKHFV
;
A
#
# COMPACT_ATOMS: atom_id res chain seq x y z
N MET A 1 -31.13 7.93 -8.29
CA MET A 1 -29.65 8.12 -8.25
C MET A 1 -29.20 7.76 -6.83
N THR A 2 -28.15 6.95 -6.69
CA THR A 2 -27.69 6.43 -5.39
C THR A 2 -26.98 7.45 -4.50
N GLY A 3 -26.72 8.67 -5.01
CA GLY A 3 -25.93 9.69 -4.30
C GLY A 3 -24.43 9.36 -4.14
N ILE A 4 -23.98 8.21 -4.66
CA ILE A 4 -22.57 7.78 -4.57
C ILE A 4 -21.77 8.47 -5.69
N PRO A 5 -20.71 9.23 -5.36
CA PRO A 5 -19.90 9.89 -6.38
C PRO A 5 -19.11 8.88 -7.20
N LEU A 6 -19.07 9.08 -8.52
CA LEU A 6 -18.32 8.25 -9.44
C LEU A 6 -16.89 8.75 -9.56
N SER A 7 -15.93 7.83 -9.48
CA SER A 7 -14.50 8.08 -9.66
C SER A 7 -13.91 7.21 -10.75
N ALA A 8 -13.16 7.83 -11.67
CA ALA A 8 -12.38 7.14 -12.68
C ALA A 8 -10.90 7.08 -12.29
N THR A 9 -10.22 6.00 -12.65
CA THR A 9 -8.79 5.83 -12.37
C THR A 9 -8.02 5.59 -13.65
N PHE A 10 -7.07 6.46 -13.93
CA PHE A 10 -6.10 6.34 -15.01
C PHE A 10 -4.69 6.27 -14.42
N ASN A 11 -4.14 5.07 -14.36
CA ASN A 11 -2.84 4.79 -13.74
C ASN A 11 -1.75 4.43 -14.75
N ASN A 12 -2.03 4.52 -16.05
CA ASN A 12 -1.03 4.13 -17.04
C ASN A 12 0.08 5.18 -17.14
N ILE A 13 1.18 4.93 -16.44
CA ILE A 13 2.38 5.77 -16.43
C ILE A 13 3.27 5.57 -17.69
N GLU A 14 3.02 4.53 -18.50
CA GLU A 14 3.75 4.29 -19.74
C GLU A 14 3.39 5.29 -20.85
N VAL A 15 2.20 5.89 -20.79
CA VAL A 15 1.82 6.92 -21.73
C VAL A 15 2.69 8.16 -21.48
N PRO A 16 3.54 8.57 -22.42
CA PRO A 16 4.40 9.74 -22.22
C PRO A 16 3.58 10.99 -21.88
N PRO A 17 4.04 11.85 -20.96
CA PRO A 17 3.31 13.05 -20.54
C PRO A 17 3.44 14.21 -21.55
N THR A 18 3.19 13.94 -22.83
CA THR A 18 3.20 14.95 -23.90
C THR A 18 1.90 15.74 -23.95
N GLU A 19 1.92 16.93 -24.56
CA GLU A 19 0.72 17.74 -24.79
C GLU A 19 -0.31 16.99 -25.64
N LYS A 20 0.13 16.32 -26.71
CA LYS A 20 -0.74 15.50 -27.56
C LYS A 20 -1.50 14.43 -26.76
N ASN A 21 -0.81 13.76 -25.85
CA ASN A 21 -1.42 12.72 -25.01
C ASN A 21 -2.37 13.33 -23.98
N LEU A 22 -2.06 14.53 -23.45
CA LEU A 22 -2.98 15.27 -22.61
C LEU A 22 -4.26 15.66 -23.36
N ASP A 23 -4.15 16.16 -24.60
CA ASP A 23 -5.32 16.50 -25.43
C ASP A 23 -6.20 15.30 -25.71
N THR A 24 -5.56 14.17 -26.02
CA THR A 24 -6.25 12.90 -26.19
C THR A 24 -6.98 12.49 -24.91
N PHE A 25 -6.30 12.63 -23.76
CA PHE A 25 -6.88 12.32 -22.45
C PHE A 25 -8.08 13.21 -22.13
N ILE A 26 -7.95 14.53 -22.31
CA ILE A 26 -9.04 15.51 -22.10
C ILE A 26 -10.25 15.15 -22.97
N THR A 27 -10.01 14.86 -24.24
CA THR A 27 -11.08 14.50 -25.19
C THR A 27 -11.80 13.19 -24.78
N HIS A 28 -11.04 12.18 -24.37
CA HIS A 28 -11.63 10.90 -23.93
C HIS A 28 -12.35 11.03 -22.59
N PHE A 29 -11.82 11.81 -21.65
CA PHE A 29 -12.44 12.02 -20.35
C PHE A 29 -13.83 12.64 -20.45
N LYS A 30 -14.09 13.46 -21.50
CA LYS A 30 -15.41 14.04 -21.74
C LYS A 30 -16.53 13.00 -21.69
N LYS A 31 -16.32 11.80 -22.23
CA LYS A 31 -17.33 10.73 -22.23
C LYS A 31 -17.72 10.27 -20.82
N LEU A 32 -16.77 10.31 -19.87
CA LEU A 32 -16.99 9.97 -18.48
C LEU A 32 -17.60 11.14 -17.70
N TYR A 33 -17.12 12.34 -18.00
CA TYR A 33 -17.66 13.57 -17.44
C TYR A 33 -19.15 13.74 -17.74
N ASP A 34 -19.56 13.50 -19.00
CA ASP A 34 -20.97 13.54 -19.43
C ASP A 34 -21.83 12.48 -18.73
N LYS A 35 -21.23 11.39 -18.22
CA LYS A 35 -21.87 10.36 -17.40
C LYS A 35 -21.88 10.67 -15.91
N GLY A 36 -21.40 11.85 -15.49
CA GLY A 36 -21.42 12.27 -14.09
C GLY A 36 -20.17 11.96 -13.29
N VAL A 37 -19.07 11.50 -13.91
CA VAL A 37 -17.80 11.33 -13.21
C VAL A 37 -17.26 12.70 -12.82
N ARG A 38 -16.98 12.90 -11.52
CA ARG A 38 -16.46 14.16 -10.95
C ARG A 38 -15.19 13.97 -10.14
N ILE A 39 -14.67 12.75 -10.09
CA ILE A 39 -13.42 12.44 -9.41
C ILE A 39 -12.56 11.61 -10.37
N VAL A 40 -11.31 11.99 -10.56
CA VAL A 40 -10.41 11.30 -11.49
C VAL A 40 -9.00 11.16 -10.93
N THR A 41 -8.39 9.99 -11.11
CA THR A 41 -6.94 9.82 -10.90
C THR A 41 -6.21 10.07 -12.19
N ILE A 42 -5.22 10.98 -12.16
CA ILE A 42 -4.36 11.33 -13.30
C ILE A 42 -2.93 10.82 -13.06
N PRO A 43 -2.31 10.15 -14.06
CA PRO A 43 -1.01 9.51 -13.87
C PRO A 43 0.17 10.50 -13.81
N HIS A 44 0.03 11.70 -14.42
CA HIS A 44 1.14 12.61 -14.62
C HIS A 44 0.92 13.99 -13.99
N THR A 45 1.80 14.37 -13.07
CA THR A 45 1.82 15.71 -12.49
C THR A 45 2.10 16.78 -13.56
N LEU A 46 2.93 16.49 -14.58
CA LEU A 46 3.20 17.42 -15.68
C LEU A 46 1.93 17.84 -16.42
N TRP A 47 0.95 16.96 -16.58
CA TRP A 47 -0.33 17.33 -17.19
C TRP A 47 -1.11 18.34 -16.34
N MET A 48 -1.03 18.20 -15.01
CA MET A 48 -1.70 19.11 -14.08
C MET A 48 -1.08 20.51 -14.10
N LEU A 49 0.27 20.58 -14.20
CA LEU A 49 1.00 21.86 -14.25
C LEU A 49 0.63 22.72 -15.47
N THR A 50 0.07 22.14 -16.52
CA THR A 50 -0.42 22.93 -17.68
C THR A 50 -1.70 23.70 -17.40
N GLY A 51 -2.45 23.33 -16.35
CA GLY A 51 -3.77 23.89 -16.03
C GLY A 51 -4.89 23.53 -17.02
N ARG A 52 -4.57 22.87 -18.15
CA ARG A 52 -5.51 22.63 -19.25
C ARG A 52 -6.64 21.68 -18.87
N PHE A 53 -6.34 20.66 -18.04
CA PHE A 53 -7.38 19.75 -17.57
C PHE A 53 -8.36 20.47 -16.64
N GLN A 54 -7.87 21.29 -15.72
CA GLN A 54 -8.68 22.06 -14.77
C GLN A 54 -9.53 23.11 -15.49
N GLN A 55 -8.99 23.72 -16.56
CA GLN A 55 -9.75 24.65 -17.39
C GLN A 55 -10.90 23.94 -18.14
N ALA A 56 -10.66 22.73 -18.64
CA ALA A 56 -11.68 21.94 -19.34
C ALA A 56 -12.76 21.40 -18.38
N TYR A 57 -12.39 21.07 -17.15
CA TYR A 57 -13.27 20.42 -16.16
C TYR A 57 -13.06 21.02 -14.76
N PRO A 58 -13.52 22.26 -14.51
CA PRO A 58 -13.22 22.98 -13.28
C PRO A 58 -13.90 22.40 -12.02
N ASP A 59 -14.94 21.61 -12.19
CA ASP A 59 -15.70 20.95 -11.10
C ASP A 59 -15.23 19.52 -10.81
N VAL A 60 -14.15 19.06 -11.47
CA VAL A 60 -13.60 17.72 -11.26
C VAL A 60 -12.51 17.73 -10.21
N LEU A 61 -12.68 16.89 -9.18
CA LEU A 61 -11.64 16.66 -8.18
C LEU A 61 -10.59 15.69 -8.72
N VAL A 62 -9.34 16.15 -8.75
CA VAL A 62 -8.23 15.37 -9.31
C VAL A 62 -7.43 14.69 -8.20
N LYS A 63 -7.17 13.40 -8.37
CA LYS A 63 -6.33 12.57 -7.51
C LYS A 63 -4.99 12.29 -8.17
N ASN A 64 -3.91 12.27 -7.37
CA ASN A 64 -2.66 11.67 -7.81
C ASN A 64 -2.79 10.14 -7.91
N THR A 65 -1.88 9.50 -8.61
CA THR A 65 -1.74 8.03 -8.55
C THR A 65 -0.89 7.62 -7.36
N ILE A 66 -1.23 6.46 -6.76
CA ILE A 66 -0.42 5.84 -5.70
C ILE A 66 1.01 5.52 -6.17
N LEU A 67 1.20 5.34 -7.49
CA LEU A 67 2.50 5.11 -8.12
C LEU A 67 3.47 6.30 -7.99
N ARG A 68 3.01 7.42 -7.43
CA ARG A 68 3.88 8.58 -7.09
C ARG A 68 4.55 8.44 -5.75
N ASN A 69 4.19 7.42 -4.97
CA ASN A 69 4.81 7.10 -3.68
C ASN A 69 4.96 8.34 -2.78
N THR A 70 3.88 9.12 -2.62
CA THR A 70 3.89 10.36 -1.82
C THR A 70 4.12 10.06 -0.35
N GLN A 71 5.26 10.47 0.18
CA GLN A 71 5.71 10.15 1.54
C GLN A 71 6.06 11.38 2.39
N ARG A 72 6.12 12.58 1.80
CA ARG A 72 6.62 13.78 2.49
C ARG A 72 5.63 14.93 2.44
N PRO A 73 5.54 15.74 3.51
CA PRO A 73 4.62 16.88 3.56
C PRO A 73 4.81 17.90 2.42
N ASN A 74 6.05 18.19 2.01
CA ASN A 74 6.31 19.11 0.92
C ASN A 74 5.86 18.57 -0.44
N GLU A 75 5.86 17.26 -0.64
CA GLU A 75 5.32 16.64 -1.87
C GLU A 75 3.82 16.88 -1.98
N VAL A 76 3.09 16.81 -0.84
CA VAL A 76 1.67 17.16 -0.79
C VAL A 76 1.45 18.60 -1.25
N VAL A 77 2.19 19.55 -0.67
CA VAL A 77 2.04 20.97 -1.02
C VAL A 77 2.28 21.18 -2.52
N LYS A 78 3.36 20.60 -3.06
CA LYS A 78 3.70 20.71 -4.48
C LYS A 78 2.66 20.06 -5.40
N GLN A 79 2.07 18.95 -4.98
CA GLN A 79 0.98 18.33 -5.75
C GLN A 79 -0.30 19.18 -5.69
N VAL A 80 -0.62 19.78 -4.55
CA VAL A 80 -1.77 20.70 -4.44
C VAL A 80 -1.55 21.96 -5.27
N GLU A 81 -0.36 22.55 -5.27
CA GLU A 81 0.02 23.66 -6.15
C GLU A 81 -0.14 23.29 -7.64
N ALA A 82 0.11 22.03 -8.00
CA ALA A 82 -0.09 21.51 -9.36
C ALA A 82 -1.58 21.26 -9.71
N GLY A 83 -2.51 21.40 -8.74
CA GLY A 83 -3.94 21.26 -8.95
C GLY A 83 -4.54 19.92 -8.53
N PHE A 84 -3.85 19.11 -7.71
CA PHE A 84 -4.44 17.92 -7.11
C PHE A 84 -5.27 18.27 -5.86
N HIS A 85 -6.44 17.62 -5.74
CA HIS A 85 -7.36 17.79 -4.62
C HIS A 85 -7.38 16.58 -3.68
N TYR A 86 -6.92 15.41 -4.19
CA TYR A 86 -6.82 14.17 -3.46
C TYR A 86 -5.41 13.63 -3.58
N ILE A 87 -4.79 13.30 -2.45
CA ILE A 87 -3.46 12.71 -2.40
C ILE A 87 -3.57 11.27 -1.89
N ASN A 88 -3.24 10.32 -2.77
CA ASN A 88 -3.01 8.92 -2.37
C ASN A 88 -1.60 8.83 -1.81
N PHE A 89 -1.48 8.47 -0.55
CA PHE A 89 -0.21 8.26 0.10
C PHE A 89 0.44 6.94 -0.32
N ASP A 90 1.74 6.89 -0.17
CA ASP A 90 2.48 5.65 -0.22
C ASP A 90 1.99 4.67 0.86
N ARG A 91 2.08 3.37 0.58
CA ARG A 91 1.61 2.29 1.46
C ARG A 91 2.31 2.28 2.80
N ASP A 92 3.61 2.57 2.79
CA ASP A 92 4.45 2.48 3.97
C ASP A 92 4.14 3.58 5.00
N LEU A 93 3.53 4.67 4.55
CA LEU A 93 3.25 5.84 5.39
C LEU A 93 2.33 5.52 6.57
N MET A 94 1.47 4.52 6.47
CA MET A 94 0.61 4.06 7.57
C MET A 94 1.38 3.62 8.82
N ARG A 95 2.65 3.26 8.64
CA ARG A 95 3.56 2.80 9.69
C ARG A 95 4.47 3.91 10.22
N ASP A 96 4.27 5.13 9.77
CA ASP A 96 5.01 6.32 10.21
C ASP A 96 4.05 7.39 10.73
N GLU A 97 3.62 7.21 11.98
CA GLU A 97 2.64 8.11 12.59
C GLU A 97 3.17 9.54 12.73
N ASP A 98 4.47 9.72 12.93
CA ASP A 98 5.06 11.05 13.00
C ASP A 98 5.01 11.78 11.65
N THR A 99 5.21 11.06 10.56
CA THR A 99 5.02 11.63 9.23
C THR A 99 3.53 11.87 8.95
N LEU A 100 2.63 10.98 9.35
CA LEU A 100 1.18 11.21 9.21
C LEU A 100 0.73 12.48 9.96
N LYS A 101 1.24 12.73 11.15
CA LYS A 101 0.99 14.00 11.87
C LYS A 101 1.47 15.21 11.08
N ARG A 102 2.67 15.16 10.54
CA ARG A 102 3.21 16.25 9.70
C ARG A 102 2.44 16.44 8.40
N MET A 103 1.82 15.38 7.87
CA MET A 103 0.90 15.49 6.73
C MET A 103 -0.34 16.33 7.08
N GLN A 104 -0.82 16.28 8.34
CA GLN A 104 -1.93 17.14 8.76
C GLN A 104 -1.51 18.63 8.81
N ASP A 105 -0.27 18.94 9.15
CA ASP A 105 0.25 20.30 9.07
C ASP A 105 0.28 20.78 7.61
N ALA A 106 0.71 19.93 6.68
CA ALA A 106 0.65 20.25 5.24
C ALA A 106 -0.80 20.44 4.74
N LYS A 107 -1.76 19.62 5.21
CA LYS A 107 -3.18 19.79 4.90
C LYS A 107 -3.69 21.14 5.36
N LYS A 108 -3.37 21.52 6.60
CA LYS A 108 -3.72 22.84 7.16
C LYS A 108 -3.10 23.96 6.33
N TYR A 109 -1.81 23.85 5.97
CA TYR A 109 -1.15 24.82 5.11
C TYR A 109 -1.84 24.97 3.76
N CYS A 110 -2.19 23.87 3.10
CA CYS A 110 -2.91 23.89 1.82
C CYS A 110 -4.25 24.64 1.95
N LYS A 111 -5.00 24.38 3.02
CA LYS A 111 -6.26 25.06 3.30
C LYS A 111 -6.08 26.56 3.54
N ASP A 112 -5.14 26.92 4.42
CA ASP A 112 -4.97 28.31 4.91
C ASP A 112 -4.27 29.20 3.88
N LYS A 113 -3.34 28.65 3.09
CA LYS A 113 -2.51 29.44 2.16
C LYS A 113 -2.88 29.24 0.69
N LEU A 114 -3.36 28.05 0.32
CA LEU A 114 -3.71 27.75 -1.08
C LEU A 114 -5.23 27.70 -1.30
N GLY A 115 -6.04 27.76 -0.24
CA GLY A 115 -7.50 27.71 -0.34
C GLY A 115 -8.05 26.31 -0.70
N VAL A 116 -7.22 25.26 -0.61
CA VAL A 116 -7.57 23.90 -1.04
C VAL A 116 -7.77 22.99 0.18
N ASP A 117 -9.00 22.49 0.36
CA ASP A 117 -9.29 21.44 1.36
C ASP A 117 -8.92 20.06 0.79
N VAL A 118 -7.62 19.76 0.78
CA VAL A 118 -7.08 18.52 0.22
C VAL A 118 -7.53 17.29 1.01
N LYS A 119 -7.88 16.20 0.30
CA LYS A 119 -8.24 14.92 0.90
C LYS A 119 -7.09 13.93 0.80
N TYR A 120 -6.92 13.14 1.84
CA TYR A 120 -5.89 12.10 1.93
C TYR A 120 -6.50 10.71 1.88
N SER A 121 -5.80 9.79 1.21
CA SER A 121 -6.22 8.39 1.18
C SER A 121 -5.05 7.44 1.32
N LEU A 122 -5.33 6.28 1.93
CA LEU A 122 -4.46 5.11 1.97
C LEU A 122 -5.17 3.93 1.29
N LEU A 123 -4.40 3.12 0.59
CA LEU A 123 -4.90 1.89 -0.03
C LEU A 123 -4.81 0.74 0.96
N ALA A 124 -5.94 0.12 1.26
CA ALA A 124 -6.01 -1.00 2.20
C ALA A 124 -5.52 -2.30 1.55
N ASN A 125 -4.60 -2.96 2.22
CA ASN A 125 -4.16 -4.35 2.03
C ASN A 125 -4.14 -4.87 0.59
N GLU A 126 -3.44 -4.17 -0.30
CA GLU A 126 -3.36 -4.60 -1.71
C GLU A 126 -2.36 -5.74 -1.95
N GLY A 127 -1.74 -6.29 -0.91
CA GLY A 127 -0.75 -7.34 -1.02
C GLY A 127 0.61 -6.89 -1.59
N CYS A 128 0.84 -5.59 -1.71
CA CYS A 128 2.11 -5.04 -2.19
C CYS A 128 3.00 -4.62 -1.03
N TRP A 129 4.27 -5.01 -1.07
CA TRP A 129 5.25 -4.58 -0.06
C TRP A 129 5.49 -3.07 -0.07
N GLY A 130 5.24 -2.38 -1.20
CA GLY A 130 5.61 -0.97 -1.35
C GLY A 130 7.13 -0.79 -1.45
N ASN A 131 7.58 0.24 -2.14
CA ASN A 131 9.01 0.58 -2.26
C ASN A 131 9.97 -0.62 -2.42
N CYS A 132 9.48 -1.74 -2.99
CA CYS A 132 10.30 -2.89 -3.24
C CYS A 132 11.22 -2.64 -4.45
N PRO A 133 12.39 -3.30 -4.53
CA PRO A 133 13.36 -3.04 -5.59
C PRO A 133 12.84 -3.22 -7.02
N VAL A 134 11.79 -4.02 -7.19
CA VAL A 134 11.20 -4.35 -8.51
C VAL A 134 9.80 -3.74 -8.71
N GLN A 135 9.43 -2.74 -7.93
CA GLN A 135 8.07 -2.20 -7.95
C GLN A 135 7.70 -1.59 -9.30
N ASP A 136 8.57 -0.75 -9.84
CA ASP A 136 8.32 -0.04 -11.12
C ASP A 136 8.27 -1.04 -12.28
N GLU A 137 9.21 -1.98 -12.32
CA GLU A 137 9.23 -3.04 -13.33
C GLU A 137 8.00 -3.94 -13.22
N HIS A 138 7.55 -4.25 -12.01
CA HIS A 138 6.34 -5.03 -11.79
C HIS A 138 5.09 -4.31 -12.31
N PHE A 139 4.96 -3.01 -12.07
CA PHE A 139 3.86 -2.23 -12.62
C PHE A 139 3.92 -2.14 -14.14
N LEU A 140 5.10 -1.93 -14.70
CA LEU A 140 5.32 -1.95 -16.15
C LEU A 140 4.95 -3.31 -16.75
N TYR A 141 5.39 -4.40 -16.12
CA TYR A 141 5.03 -5.77 -16.52
C TYR A 141 3.51 -6.00 -16.51
N ASN A 142 2.81 -5.59 -15.45
CA ASN A 142 1.37 -5.74 -15.35
C ASN A 142 0.63 -4.98 -16.46
N ASN A 143 1.08 -3.78 -16.80
CA ASN A 143 0.53 -3.02 -17.93
C ASN A 143 0.78 -3.73 -19.26
N THR A 144 1.99 -4.25 -19.47
CA THR A 144 2.36 -4.97 -20.70
C THR A 144 1.59 -6.29 -20.83
N ARG A 145 1.42 -7.02 -19.72
CA ARG A 145 0.65 -8.26 -19.67
C ARG A 145 -0.80 -8.05 -20.08
N SER A 146 -1.42 -6.97 -19.67
CA SER A 146 -2.81 -6.65 -20.04
C SER A 146 -3.00 -6.45 -21.55
N LYS A 147 -1.91 -6.14 -22.27
CA LYS A 147 -1.87 -5.97 -23.73
C LYS A 147 -1.51 -7.24 -24.48
N GLY A 148 -1.36 -8.38 -23.80
CA GLY A 148 -0.98 -9.67 -24.40
C GLY A 148 0.50 -9.82 -24.75
N ASN A 149 1.33 -8.81 -24.50
CA ASN A 149 2.77 -8.86 -24.74
C ASN A 149 3.50 -9.18 -23.43
N GLN A 150 3.94 -10.42 -23.26
CA GLN A 150 4.71 -10.82 -22.08
C GLN A 150 6.19 -11.03 -22.45
N PRO A 151 7.11 -10.18 -22.01
CA PRO A 151 8.54 -10.45 -22.12
C PRO A 151 8.89 -11.66 -21.25
N THR A 152 9.43 -12.71 -21.84
CA THR A 152 9.72 -13.99 -21.16
C THR A 152 10.71 -13.86 -20.00
N TYR A 153 11.65 -12.91 -20.06
CA TYR A 153 12.63 -12.71 -18.99
C TYR A 153 11.99 -12.18 -17.68
N PHE A 154 10.90 -11.44 -17.74
CA PHE A 154 10.21 -10.98 -16.54
C PHE A 154 9.53 -12.11 -15.77
N GLN A 155 9.05 -13.13 -16.44
CA GLN A 155 8.45 -14.29 -15.79
C GLN A 155 9.48 -14.99 -14.88
N THR A 156 10.72 -15.12 -15.32
CA THR A 156 11.78 -15.71 -14.52
C THR A 156 12.15 -14.82 -13.33
N ALA A 157 12.33 -13.51 -13.54
CA ALA A 157 12.65 -12.58 -12.46
C ALA A 157 11.54 -12.53 -11.41
N ILE A 158 10.27 -12.42 -11.83
CA ILE A 158 9.12 -12.38 -10.93
C ILE A 158 8.95 -13.69 -10.16
N SER A 159 9.29 -14.85 -10.73
CA SER A 159 9.25 -16.13 -10.02
C SER A 159 10.26 -16.24 -8.88
N TYR A 160 11.35 -15.52 -8.94
CA TYR A 160 12.39 -15.49 -7.90
C TYR A 160 12.22 -14.33 -6.90
N PHE A 161 11.73 -13.19 -7.35
CA PHE A 161 11.63 -11.93 -6.59
C PHE A 161 10.20 -11.39 -6.62
N SER A 162 9.20 -12.22 -6.39
CA SER A 162 7.82 -11.76 -6.42
C SER A 162 7.13 -11.93 -5.08
N CYS A 163 6.12 -11.09 -4.84
CA CYS A 163 5.27 -11.21 -3.67
C CYS A 163 4.73 -12.63 -3.45
N PRO A 164 4.24 -13.38 -4.47
CA PRO A 164 3.81 -14.77 -4.28
C PRO A 164 4.90 -15.68 -3.72
N LYS A 165 6.15 -15.46 -4.10
CA LYS A 165 7.26 -16.27 -3.58
C LYS A 165 7.61 -15.91 -2.15
N TRP A 166 7.58 -14.63 -1.82
CA TRP A 166 7.78 -14.17 -0.45
C TRP A 166 6.65 -14.62 0.46
N GLU A 167 5.40 -14.53 0.01
CA GLU A 167 4.23 -15.05 0.71
C GLU A 167 4.34 -16.55 1.01
N GLU A 168 4.77 -17.35 0.03
CA GLU A 168 4.98 -18.79 0.20
C GLU A 168 6.05 -19.12 1.25
N GLN A 169 7.08 -18.28 1.36
CA GLN A 169 8.26 -18.53 2.20
C GLN A 169 8.20 -17.88 3.58
N ASP A 170 7.41 -16.83 3.74
CA ASP A 170 7.29 -16.06 4.98
C ASP A 170 5.88 -16.13 5.57
N PRO A 171 5.63 -16.95 6.59
CA PRO A 171 4.34 -17.02 7.25
C PRO A 171 3.85 -15.69 7.82
N ALA A 172 4.76 -14.75 8.07
CA ALA A 172 4.44 -13.42 8.58
C ALA A 172 4.27 -12.36 7.48
N TYR A 173 4.35 -12.76 6.21
CA TYR A 173 4.34 -11.84 5.07
C TYR A 173 3.19 -10.83 5.14
N HIS A 174 1.96 -11.28 5.28
CA HIS A 174 0.78 -10.39 5.32
C HIS A 174 0.82 -9.43 6.51
N TRP A 175 1.36 -9.84 7.64
CA TRP A 175 1.52 -8.97 8.81
C TRP A 175 2.61 -7.91 8.61
N ARG A 176 3.64 -8.25 7.84
CA ARG A 176 4.72 -7.30 7.49
C ARG A 176 4.22 -6.20 6.56
N ILE A 177 3.26 -6.49 5.68
CA ILE A 177 2.73 -5.53 4.71
C ILE A 177 1.34 -5.02 5.05
N ALA A 178 0.71 -5.47 6.14
CA ALA A 178 -0.62 -5.06 6.54
C ALA A 178 -0.70 -3.55 6.81
N ASN A 179 -1.62 -2.89 6.13
CA ASN A 179 -1.95 -1.50 6.35
C ASN A 179 -3.12 -1.36 7.32
N PHE A 180 -4.13 -2.17 7.07
CA PHE A 180 -5.38 -2.16 7.79
C PHE A 180 -5.58 -3.56 8.37
N PRO A 181 -5.11 -3.80 9.61
CA PRO A 181 -5.26 -5.07 10.28
C PRO A 181 -6.73 -5.32 10.68
N PRO A 182 -7.08 -6.53 11.12
CA PRO A 182 -8.48 -6.89 11.38
C PRO A 182 -9.11 -6.21 12.61
N TRP A 183 -8.48 -5.22 13.20
CA TRP A 183 -8.98 -4.51 14.38
C TRP A 183 -9.46 -3.11 14.04
N LYS A 184 -10.72 -2.82 14.35
CA LYS A 184 -11.35 -1.53 14.07
C LYS A 184 -10.58 -0.35 14.65
N GLU A 185 -9.98 -0.51 15.83
CA GLU A 185 -9.22 0.55 16.50
C GLU A 185 -8.03 1.04 15.68
N GLU A 186 -7.41 0.17 14.88
CA GLU A 186 -6.33 0.57 13.99
C GLU A 186 -6.84 1.36 12.78
N TRP A 187 -8.03 1.02 12.30
CA TRP A 187 -8.71 1.80 11.27
C TRP A 187 -9.08 3.19 11.78
N ASP A 188 -9.67 3.25 12.98
CA ASP A 188 -10.04 4.51 13.64
C ASP A 188 -8.80 5.37 13.90
N ARG A 189 -7.67 4.77 14.27
CA ARG A 189 -6.38 5.47 14.42
C ARG A 189 -5.92 6.09 13.11
N LEU A 190 -5.95 5.36 12.01
CA LEU A 190 -5.53 5.86 10.70
C LEU A 190 -6.50 6.92 10.15
N LEU A 191 -7.80 6.76 10.40
CA LEU A 191 -8.82 7.74 10.00
C LEU A 191 -8.68 9.10 10.69
N GLN A 192 -7.85 9.23 11.71
CA GLN A 192 -7.47 10.54 12.24
C GLN A 192 -6.54 11.32 11.29
N TYR A 193 -5.86 10.63 10.39
CA TYR A 193 -4.86 11.18 9.47
C TYR A 193 -5.27 11.16 8.01
N ILE A 194 -6.29 10.39 7.65
CA ILE A 194 -6.77 10.26 6.27
C ILE A 194 -8.28 10.45 6.19
N ASP A 195 -8.76 10.87 5.04
CA ASP A 195 -10.20 11.09 4.79
C ASP A 195 -10.85 9.87 4.12
N VAL A 196 -10.06 9.04 3.42
CA VAL A 196 -10.58 7.96 2.58
C VAL A 196 -9.71 6.71 2.72
N ILE A 197 -10.33 5.59 3.09
CA ILE A 197 -9.74 4.27 2.92
C ILE A 197 -10.10 3.79 1.51
N LYS A 198 -9.09 3.62 0.66
CA LYS A 198 -9.25 3.10 -0.68
C LYS A 198 -9.20 1.59 -0.64
N MET A 199 -10.29 0.95 -1.03
CA MET A 199 -10.34 -0.51 -1.07
C MET A 199 -9.78 -1.05 -2.39
N HIS A 200 -9.08 -2.14 -2.28
CA HIS A 200 -8.67 -3.01 -3.38
C HIS A 200 -9.87 -3.90 -3.77
N GLY A 201 -9.98 -4.38 -5.01
CA GLY A 201 -10.99 -5.40 -5.28
C GLY A 201 -11.92 -5.13 -6.45
N ARG A 202 -11.44 -4.48 -7.50
CA ARG A 202 -12.21 -4.28 -8.74
C ARG A 202 -11.99 -5.40 -9.77
N GLU A 203 -11.17 -6.38 -9.44
CA GLU A 203 -10.71 -7.44 -10.34
C GLU A 203 -11.79 -8.48 -10.58
N SER A 204 -12.70 -8.65 -9.63
CA SER A 204 -13.79 -9.62 -9.72
C SER A 204 -15.01 -9.18 -8.92
N VAL A 205 -16.15 -9.79 -9.23
CA VAL A 205 -17.40 -9.58 -8.48
C VAL A 205 -17.25 -10.03 -7.03
N SER A 206 -16.51 -11.11 -6.76
CA SER A 206 -16.27 -11.60 -5.39
C SER A 206 -15.52 -10.57 -4.53
N ARG A 207 -14.54 -9.85 -5.11
CA ARG A 207 -13.83 -8.78 -4.40
C ARG A 207 -14.71 -7.57 -4.12
N ILE A 208 -15.71 -7.30 -4.94
CA ILE A 208 -16.69 -6.24 -4.66
C ILE A 208 -17.54 -6.63 -3.44
N PHE A 209 -18.02 -7.86 -3.37
CA PHE A 209 -18.77 -8.34 -2.20
C PHE A 209 -17.92 -8.37 -0.94
N GLU A 210 -16.67 -8.78 -1.01
CA GLU A 210 -15.73 -8.68 0.11
C GLU A 210 -15.57 -7.23 0.61
N THR A 211 -15.44 -6.27 -0.30
CA THR A 211 -15.39 -4.84 0.07
C THR A 211 -16.66 -4.38 0.78
N MET A 212 -17.82 -4.83 0.32
CA MET A 212 -19.10 -4.52 0.98
C MET A 212 -19.17 -5.14 2.38
N ASP A 213 -18.79 -6.40 2.54
CA ASP A 213 -18.74 -7.07 3.85
C ASP A 213 -17.79 -6.36 4.82
N ILE A 214 -16.61 -5.96 4.35
CA ILE A 214 -15.66 -5.18 5.14
C ILE A 214 -16.28 -3.87 5.65
N ILE A 215 -17.01 -3.14 4.80
CA ILE A 215 -17.67 -1.89 5.17
C ILE A 215 -18.76 -2.15 6.23
N ASP A 216 -19.53 -3.19 6.04
CA ASP A 216 -20.61 -3.54 6.97
C ASP A 216 -20.05 -4.00 8.31
N ARG A 217 -19.02 -4.85 8.34
CA ARG A 217 -18.31 -5.25 9.56
C ARG A 217 -17.74 -4.07 10.32
N TYR A 218 -17.09 -3.13 9.61
CA TYR A 218 -16.59 -1.91 10.21
C TYR A 218 -17.70 -1.10 10.89
N ARG A 219 -18.85 -0.91 10.21
CA ARG A 219 -20.01 -0.19 10.73
C ARG A 219 -20.63 -0.88 11.95
N GLU A 220 -20.67 -2.19 11.93
CA GLU A 220 -21.25 -3.02 13.01
C GLU A 220 -20.27 -3.28 14.15
N ASN A 221 -19.09 -2.70 14.11
CA ASN A 221 -18.02 -2.91 15.10
C ASN A 221 -17.62 -4.39 15.27
N LYS A 222 -17.65 -5.13 14.16
CA LYS A 222 -17.19 -6.51 14.06
C LYS A 222 -15.74 -6.57 13.63
N GLU A 223 -15.10 -7.71 13.89
CA GLU A 223 -13.75 -7.98 13.36
C GLU A 223 -13.76 -7.88 11.83
N ILE A 224 -12.77 -7.17 11.26
CA ILE A 224 -12.67 -6.92 9.83
C ILE A 224 -11.79 -8.02 9.24
N LEU A 225 -12.41 -8.89 8.45
CA LEU A 225 -11.73 -10.00 7.80
C LEU A 225 -11.45 -9.66 6.34
N PHE A 226 -10.18 -9.54 6.01
CA PHE A 226 -9.75 -9.56 4.62
C PHE A 226 -9.52 -11.00 4.18
N ARG A 227 -9.86 -11.33 2.95
CA ARG A 227 -9.67 -12.65 2.38
C ARG A 227 -8.21 -13.14 2.50
N ASP A 228 -7.26 -12.23 2.28
CA ASP A 228 -5.83 -12.53 2.37
C ASP A 228 -5.37 -12.74 3.83
N PHE A 229 -6.19 -12.38 4.83
CA PHE A 229 -5.97 -12.61 6.25
C PHE A 229 -6.83 -13.73 6.84
N GLU A 230 -7.84 -14.19 6.11
CA GLU A 230 -8.83 -15.14 6.62
C GLU A 230 -8.18 -16.47 7.03
N SER A 231 -7.24 -16.97 6.23
CA SER A 231 -6.47 -18.18 6.55
C SER A 231 -5.59 -18.03 7.79
N TYR A 232 -5.18 -16.82 8.12
CA TYR A 232 -4.35 -16.54 9.30
C TYR A 232 -5.16 -16.32 10.56
N THR A 233 -6.33 -15.69 10.46
CA THR A 233 -7.19 -15.39 11.62
C THR A 233 -7.87 -16.63 12.17
N GLN A 234 -8.21 -17.62 11.35
CA GLN A 234 -8.85 -18.87 11.79
C GLN A 234 -7.90 -19.82 12.52
N GLU A 235 -6.62 -19.80 12.22
CA GLU A 235 -5.63 -20.71 12.81
C GLU A 235 -4.82 -20.07 13.96
N ILE A 236 -4.86 -18.76 14.11
CA ILE A 236 -3.99 -18.03 15.03
C ILE A 236 -4.79 -17.59 16.26
N ASN A 237 -4.51 -18.20 17.36
CA ASN A 237 -5.01 -17.77 18.66
C ASN A 237 -4.12 -16.62 19.14
N PHE A 238 -4.47 -15.39 18.81
CA PHE A 238 -3.70 -14.19 19.15
C PHE A 238 -3.62 -14.00 20.66
N ALA A 239 -2.43 -14.18 21.23
CA ALA A 239 -2.22 -13.74 22.59
C ALA A 239 -2.26 -12.20 22.63
N GLU A 240 -3.06 -11.65 23.55
CA GLU A 240 -3.23 -10.19 23.72
C GLU A 240 -1.90 -9.43 23.77
N LYS A 241 -0.91 -9.98 24.44
CA LYS A 241 0.45 -9.42 24.53
C LYS A 241 1.13 -9.29 23.16
N ARG A 242 0.91 -10.23 22.25
CA ARG A 242 1.50 -10.20 20.89
C ARG A 242 0.81 -9.16 20.03
N ILE A 243 -0.52 -9.08 20.11
CA ILE A 243 -1.33 -8.06 19.44
C ILE A 243 -0.87 -6.68 19.89
N LYS A 244 -0.74 -6.47 21.21
CA LYS A 244 -0.27 -5.19 21.74
C LYS A 244 1.13 -4.83 21.23
N ALA A 245 2.06 -5.77 21.24
CA ALA A 245 3.42 -5.55 20.74
C ALA A 245 3.44 -5.19 19.26
N TRP A 246 2.62 -5.86 18.45
CA TRP A 246 2.51 -5.57 17.01
C TRP A 246 1.88 -4.18 16.78
N ARG A 247 0.80 -3.84 17.49
CA ARG A 247 0.12 -2.54 17.40
C ARG A 247 1.03 -1.37 17.78
N GLU A 248 1.88 -1.54 18.77
CA GLU A 248 2.87 -0.52 19.13
C GLU A 248 3.98 -0.42 18.07
N LYS A 249 4.47 -1.56 17.59
CA LYS A 249 5.54 -1.56 16.59
C LYS A 249 5.10 -0.97 15.25
N ILE A 250 3.88 -1.21 14.81
CA ILE A 250 3.40 -0.74 13.50
C ILE A 250 3.35 0.79 13.39
N LYS A 251 3.22 1.51 14.51
CA LYS A 251 3.18 2.98 14.54
C LYS A 251 4.52 3.62 14.15
N THR A 252 5.61 2.91 14.39
CA THR A 252 6.98 3.39 14.18
C THR A 252 7.85 2.39 13.43
N CYS A 253 7.22 1.47 12.69
CA CYS A 253 7.92 0.48 11.91
C CYS A 253 8.68 1.14 10.76
N LYS A 254 9.99 0.85 10.67
CA LYS A 254 10.84 1.32 9.56
C LYS A 254 11.22 0.18 8.61
N PHE A 255 10.51 -0.95 8.69
CA PHE A 255 10.79 -2.15 7.90
C PHE A 255 12.18 -2.77 8.12
N ASP A 256 12.76 -2.56 9.30
CA ASP A 256 14.02 -3.19 9.72
C ASP A 256 13.79 -4.68 10.06
N CYS A 257 13.21 -5.42 9.11
CA CYS A 257 12.73 -6.79 9.32
C CYS A 257 13.86 -7.76 9.63
N TRP A 258 15.07 -7.47 9.22
CA TRP A 258 16.27 -8.29 9.53
C TRP A 258 16.66 -8.29 11.02
N ASP A 259 16.19 -7.31 11.78
CA ASP A 259 16.49 -7.16 13.21
C ASP A 259 15.22 -7.12 14.09
N CYS A 260 14.07 -7.39 13.49
CA CYS A 260 12.75 -7.32 14.13
C CYS A 260 11.97 -8.62 13.90
N ASN A 261 11.39 -9.18 14.97
CA ASN A 261 10.62 -10.41 14.93
C ASN A 261 9.14 -10.24 15.36
N VAL A 262 8.66 -9.01 15.47
CA VAL A 262 7.31 -8.74 16.02
C VAL A 262 6.22 -9.34 15.13
N CYS A 263 6.37 -9.28 13.81
CA CYS A 263 5.43 -9.90 12.89
C CYS A 263 5.51 -11.44 12.94
N ASP A 264 6.70 -12.00 13.15
CA ASP A 264 6.85 -13.46 13.32
C ASP A 264 6.13 -13.95 14.59
N LEU A 265 6.27 -13.19 15.67
CA LEU A 265 5.64 -13.53 16.95
C LEU A 265 4.12 -13.57 16.87
N ILE A 266 3.49 -12.69 16.04
CA ILE A 266 2.03 -12.68 15.91
C ILE A 266 1.51 -13.93 15.18
N THR A 267 2.30 -14.54 14.31
CA THR A 267 1.93 -15.75 13.56
C THR A 267 2.21 -17.04 14.30
N MET A 268 2.90 -17.00 15.45
CA MET A 268 3.21 -18.19 16.22
C MET A 268 1.96 -18.82 16.85
N LYS A 269 1.75 -20.12 16.62
CA LYS A 269 0.70 -20.90 17.30
C LYS A 269 0.90 -20.93 18.82
N ASN A 270 -0.17 -20.81 19.60
CA ASN A 270 -0.08 -20.77 21.07
C ASN A 270 0.43 -22.06 21.71
N ASN A 271 0.40 -23.19 21.00
CA ASN A 271 0.70 -24.52 21.55
C ASN A 271 2.19 -24.85 21.69
N HIS A 272 3.07 -23.96 21.27
CA HIS A 272 4.51 -24.20 21.37
C HIS A 272 5.16 -22.96 21.90
N VAL A 273 5.51 -22.97 23.15
CA VAL A 273 6.61 -22.21 23.72
C VAL A 273 6.22 -21.43 24.98
N ASN A 274 6.93 -21.73 26.04
CA ASN A 274 7.38 -20.67 26.95
C ASN A 274 8.05 -19.59 26.12
N LEU A 275 7.33 -18.54 25.83
CA LEU A 275 7.69 -17.50 24.83
C LEU A 275 9.06 -16.87 25.13
N ILE A 276 9.42 -16.81 26.42
CA ILE A 276 10.70 -16.24 26.91
C ILE A 276 11.86 -17.14 26.51
N ASP A 277 11.70 -18.46 26.59
CA ASP A 277 12.78 -19.40 26.28
C ASP A 277 12.93 -19.67 24.80
N GLY A 278 11.83 -19.61 24.04
CA GLY A 278 11.85 -19.74 22.58
C GLY A 278 12.48 -18.53 21.89
N VAL A 279 12.14 -17.33 22.31
CA VAL A 279 12.78 -16.09 21.80
C VAL A 279 14.24 -16.00 22.21
N LYS A 280 14.56 -16.34 23.46
CA LYS A 280 15.97 -16.42 23.90
C LYS A 280 16.76 -17.47 23.14
N ASN A 281 16.18 -18.64 22.87
CA ASN A 281 16.83 -19.70 22.09
C ASN A 281 16.93 -19.31 20.60
N ALA A 282 15.92 -18.71 20.00
CA ALA A 282 15.97 -18.20 18.63
C ALA A 282 17.03 -17.08 18.46
N LEU A 283 17.08 -16.13 19.40
CA LEU A 283 18.10 -15.08 19.41
C LEU A 283 19.51 -15.63 19.68
N ARG A 284 19.64 -16.65 20.55
CA ARG A 284 20.91 -17.32 20.82
C ARG A 284 21.38 -18.14 19.61
N ASN A 285 20.44 -18.85 18.95
CA ASN A 285 20.72 -19.59 17.72
C ASN A 285 21.06 -18.65 16.56
N ALA A 286 20.34 -17.55 16.38
CA ALA A 286 20.65 -16.54 15.36
C ALA A 286 22.02 -15.86 15.61
N LYS A 287 22.40 -15.61 16.88
CA LYS A 287 23.75 -15.14 17.22
C LYS A 287 24.82 -16.19 16.92
N ASN A 288 24.54 -17.46 17.22
CA ASN A 288 25.47 -18.56 16.96
C ASN A 288 25.58 -18.88 15.46
N GLU A 289 24.49 -18.72 14.70
CA GLU A 289 24.51 -18.89 13.25
C GLU A 289 25.15 -17.71 12.54
N LYS A 290 24.97 -16.46 13.00
CA LYS A 290 25.75 -15.30 12.50
C LYS A 290 27.27 -15.51 12.63
N SER A 291 27.71 -16.27 13.63
CA SER A 291 29.14 -16.61 13.79
C SER A 291 29.61 -17.75 12.88
N LYS A 292 28.67 -18.52 12.29
CA LYS A 292 28.96 -19.66 11.40
C LYS A 292 28.64 -19.41 9.94
N LEU A 293 27.96 -18.31 9.61
CA LEU A 293 27.61 -17.94 8.24
C LEU A 293 28.89 -17.47 7.55
N SER A 294 29.32 -18.22 6.55
CA SER A 294 30.34 -17.78 5.60
C SER A 294 29.83 -16.50 4.91
N LYS A 295 30.75 -15.64 4.45
CA LYS A 295 30.46 -14.36 3.76
C LYS A 295 29.55 -14.46 2.53
N GLU A 296 29.07 -15.66 2.20
CA GLU A 296 28.32 -15.99 0.99
C GLU A 296 26.79 -16.13 1.22
N THR A 297 26.29 -15.95 2.44
CA THR A 297 24.87 -16.14 2.72
C THR A 297 24.26 -14.87 3.29
N LEU A 298 23.44 -14.19 2.50
CA LEU A 298 22.60 -13.09 2.97
C LEU A 298 21.35 -13.68 3.62
N TYR A 299 21.24 -13.56 4.95
CA TYR A 299 20.03 -13.93 5.65
C TYR A 299 19.07 -12.76 5.73
N ILE A 300 17.93 -12.89 5.07
CA ILE A 300 16.80 -11.97 5.21
C ILE A 300 15.76 -12.73 6.05
N PRO A 301 15.40 -12.28 7.27
CA PRO A 301 14.36 -12.93 8.07
C PRO A 301 13.06 -13.03 7.26
N GLY A 302 12.46 -14.23 7.22
CA GLY A 302 11.27 -14.49 6.43
C GLY A 302 11.54 -14.98 5.01
N LEU A 303 12.77 -14.89 4.52
CA LEU A 303 13.19 -15.55 3.30
C LEU A 303 14.04 -16.76 3.68
N THR A 304 13.56 -17.96 3.36
CA THR A 304 14.38 -19.17 3.49
C THR A 304 15.65 -18.98 2.67
N SER A 305 16.77 -19.39 3.24
CA SER A 305 18.12 -19.23 2.71
C SER A 305 18.22 -19.53 1.21
N HIS A 306 18.06 -18.52 0.38
CA HIS A 306 18.52 -18.59 -1.00
C HIS A 306 19.99 -18.17 -1.01
N LYS A 307 20.85 -19.07 -1.40
CA LYS A 307 22.22 -18.74 -1.75
C LYS A 307 22.17 -17.72 -2.88
N VAL A 308 22.39 -16.45 -2.56
CA VAL A 308 22.59 -15.40 -3.57
C VAL A 308 23.98 -15.66 -4.18
N LYS A 309 24.06 -16.64 -5.07
CA LYS A 309 25.32 -16.98 -5.74
C LYS A 309 25.65 -16.10 -6.97
N HIS A 310 24.80 -15.14 -7.32
CA HIS A 310 24.92 -14.45 -8.60
C HIS A 310 24.60 -12.96 -8.57
N PHE A 311 25.19 -12.21 -7.66
CA PHE A 311 25.34 -10.76 -7.84
C PHE A 311 26.74 -10.34 -7.43
N VAL A 312 27.68 -10.63 -8.30
CA VAL A 312 28.96 -9.92 -8.48
C VAL A 312 29.15 -9.78 -9.96
#